data_eb0f0cfa1ba1b69a22994048b78731c2
#
_entry.id   eb0f0cfa1ba1b69a22994048b78731c2
#
_cell.length_a   1.000
_cell.length_b   1.000
_cell.length_c   1.000
_cell.angle_alpha   90.00
_cell.angle_beta   90.00
_cell.angle_gamma   90.00
#
_symmetry.space_group_name_H-M   'P 1'
#
loop_
_entity.id
_entity.type
_entity.pdbx_description
1 polymer ?
#
loop_
_entity_poly.entity_id
_entity_poly.type
_entity_poly.pdbx_seq_one_letter_code
_entity_poly.pdbx_strand_id
1 'polypeptide(L)'
;MSLCYRKNWEHFFNQYGMNKITKNDFIHLLSFKPGVLQESKEISSGMDEEVKFYQRQEGGNYRVEDQEGSSKTRGAAQKVFANQVKLEYGFQCAVTGIKTKELLVASHIVPWSEDKDNRLNPRNGICLSPLIDKAFDKGFISFTDDLKLIVSDSAKTDAALYESLRPYEGKRLNVRKEFEPDRDFLTWHRTHLLLKYNDGVNKILSKGSFD
;
A
#
# COMPACT_ATOMS: atom_id res chain seq x y z
N MET A 1 -27.61 14.51 24.60
CA MET A 1 -27.06 13.47 23.72
C MET A 1 -25.57 13.19 23.95
N SER A 2 -24.95 13.65 25.03
CA SER A 2 -23.50 13.63 25.22
C SER A 2 -22.97 12.52 26.15
N LEU A 3 -23.80 11.79 26.87
CA LEU A 3 -23.38 10.84 27.90
C LEU A 3 -23.33 9.38 27.45
N CYS A 4 -23.97 9.02 26.36
CA CYS A 4 -23.96 7.65 25.83
C CYS A 4 -22.63 7.29 25.10
N TYR A 5 -21.96 8.30 24.55
CA TYR A 5 -20.68 8.13 23.84
C TYR A 5 -19.49 7.83 24.77
N ARG A 6 -19.47 8.36 26.01
CA ARG A 6 -18.35 8.14 26.93
C ARG A 6 -18.24 6.74 27.50
N LYS A 7 -19.36 6.05 27.74
CA LYS A 7 -19.34 4.68 28.31
C LYS A 7 -18.89 3.60 27.33
N ASN A 8 -19.10 3.80 26.04
CA ASN A 8 -18.66 2.86 25.02
C ASN A 8 -17.19 3.04 24.64
N TRP A 9 -16.60 4.16 24.96
CA TRP A 9 -15.24 4.53 24.55
C TRP A 9 -14.17 3.75 25.32
N GLU A 10 -14.30 3.57 26.62
CA GLU A 10 -13.35 2.78 27.42
C GLU A 10 -13.41 1.29 27.08
N HIS A 11 -14.60 0.78 26.78
CA HIS A 11 -14.78 -0.60 26.35
C HIS A 11 -14.19 -0.86 24.95
N PHE A 12 -14.21 0.15 24.10
CA PHE A 12 -13.73 0.12 22.73
C PHE A 12 -12.20 0.02 22.65
N PHE A 13 -11.47 0.74 23.50
CA PHE A 13 -10.00 0.71 23.51
C PHE A 13 -9.41 -0.51 24.22
N ASN A 14 -10.08 -1.06 25.21
CA ASN A 14 -9.54 -2.14 26.03
C ASN A 14 -9.68 -3.54 25.41
N GLN A 15 -10.60 -3.76 24.48
CA GLN A 15 -10.88 -5.09 23.97
C GLN A 15 -10.27 -5.42 22.61
N TYR A 16 -9.98 -4.44 21.73
CA TYR A 16 -9.64 -4.72 20.34
C TYR A 16 -8.65 -3.78 19.65
N GLY A 17 -8.02 -2.86 20.30
CA GLY A 17 -6.93 -2.03 19.73
C GLY A 17 -7.15 -1.51 18.31
N MET A 18 -8.29 -1.05 17.98
CA MET A 18 -8.83 -0.42 16.75
C MET A 18 -10.06 -1.14 16.25
N ASN A 19 -11.21 -0.80 16.79
CA ASN A 19 -12.49 -1.26 16.29
C ASN A 19 -13.24 -0.15 15.58
N LYS A 20 -13.68 -0.49 14.39
CA LYS A 20 -14.80 0.07 13.60
C LYS A 20 -15.30 1.45 14.05
N ILE A 21 -14.41 2.41 14.13
CA ILE A 21 -14.79 3.81 14.01
C ILE A 21 -15.13 3.98 12.54
N THR A 22 -16.28 4.56 12.22
CA THR A 22 -16.53 4.91 10.83
C THR A 22 -15.47 5.90 10.37
N LYS A 23 -15.20 5.95 9.08
CA LYS A 23 -14.25 6.91 8.50
C LYS A 23 -14.57 8.36 8.92
N ASN A 24 -15.85 8.72 9.02
CA ASN A 24 -16.33 10.00 9.52
C ASN A 24 -16.01 10.21 11.01
N ASP A 25 -16.16 9.19 11.84
CA ASP A 25 -15.82 9.29 13.26
C ASP A 25 -14.33 9.48 13.48
N PHE A 26 -13.49 8.82 12.65
CA PHE A 26 -12.04 9.00 12.68
C PHE A 26 -11.61 10.42 12.27
N ILE A 27 -12.21 10.97 11.20
CA ILE A 27 -11.99 12.36 10.77
C ILE A 27 -12.47 13.33 11.83
N HIS A 28 -13.62 13.07 12.46
CA HIS A 28 -14.15 13.87 13.55
C HIS A 28 -13.24 13.85 14.79
N LEU A 29 -12.62 12.71 15.10
CA LEU A 29 -11.64 12.58 16.19
C LEU A 29 -10.36 13.36 15.90
N LEU A 30 -9.89 13.35 14.65
CA LEU A 30 -8.73 14.14 14.23
C LEU A 30 -9.02 15.66 14.24
N SER A 31 -10.27 16.07 14.05
CA SER A 31 -10.71 17.46 14.10
C SER A 31 -11.05 17.96 15.51
N PHE A 32 -11.14 17.07 16.51
CA PHE A 32 -11.47 17.41 17.88
C PHE A 32 -10.22 18.00 18.57
N LYS A 33 -10.16 19.32 18.71
CA LYS A 33 -9.17 20.00 19.56
C LYS A 33 -9.58 19.85 21.02
N PRO A 34 -8.91 19.03 21.85
CA PRO A 34 -9.05 19.15 23.29
C PRO A 34 -8.37 20.49 23.68
N GLY A 35 -9.07 21.33 24.37
CA GLY A 35 -8.45 22.48 25.00
C GLY A 35 -7.32 22.01 25.91
N VAL A 36 -6.16 22.66 25.77
CA VAL A 36 -4.98 22.56 26.63
C VAL A 36 -4.11 21.31 26.45
N LEU A 37 -3.18 21.39 25.52
CA LEU A 37 -1.76 21.10 25.76
C LEU A 37 -0.97 21.89 24.72
N GLN A 38 -0.12 22.79 25.17
CA GLN A 38 0.93 23.42 24.35
C GLN A 38 1.94 22.33 23.94
N GLU A 39 1.62 21.56 22.89
CA GLU A 39 2.59 20.68 22.25
C GLU A 39 2.80 21.13 20.81
N SER A 40 4.01 21.52 20.59
CA SER A 40 4.73 21.78 19.35
C SER A 40 3.89 21.97 18.07
N LYS A 41 4.00 23.16 17.48
CA LYS A 41 3.49 23.55 16.15
C LYS A 41 3.79 22.52 15.04
N GLU A 42 4.74 21.62 15.24
CA GLU A 42 5.14 20.60 14.28
C GLU A 42 4.20 19.38 14.22
N ILE A 43 3.62 18.96 15.36
CA ILE A 43 2.67 17.83 15.40
C ILE A 43 1.33 18.25 14.81
N SER A 44 0.87 19.48 15.10
CA SER A 44 -0.41 19.97 14.55
C SER A 44 -0.36 20.13 13.02
N SER A 45 0.77 20.60 12.47
CA SER A 45 0.87 20.80 11.02
C SER A 45 0.84 19.48 10.23
N GLY A 46 1.45 18.41 10.76
CA GLY A 46 1.44 17.09 10.13
C GLY A 46 0.04 16.43 10.17
N MET A 47 -0.69 16.59 11.27
CA MET A 47 -2.07 16.09 11.39
C MET A 47 -3.03 16.84 10.46
N ASP A 48 -2.88 18.15 10.31
CA ASP A 48 -3.69 18.95 9.40
C ASP A 48 -3.47 18.54 7.92
N GLU A 49 -2.26 18.17 7.55
CA GLU A 49 -1.95 17.66 6.21
C GLU A 49 -2.54 16.24 5.97
N GLU A 50 -2.43 15.34 6.93
CA GLU A 50 -3.06 14.01 6.84
C GLU A 50 -4.57 14.11 6.65
N VAL A 51 -5.26 14.96 7.42
CA VAL A 51 -6.70 15.20 7.29
C VAL A 51 -7.08 15.69 5.88
N LYS A 52 -6.31 16.63 5.32
CA LYS A 52 -6.52 17.11 3.94
C LYS A 52 -6.37 15.98 2.91
N PHE A 53 -5.40 15.10 3.08
CA PHE A 53 -5.21 13.96 2.17
C PHE A 53 -6.34 12.93 2.28
N TYR A 54 -6.85 12.66 3.49
CA TYR A 54 -8.02 11.80 3.65
C TYR A 54 -9.26 12.38 2.95
N GLN A 55 -9.53 13.68 3.14
CA GLN A 55 -10.67 14.37 2.48
C GLN A 55 -10.55 14.34 0.96
N ARG A 56 -9.34 14.53 0.42
CA ARG A 56 -9.08 14.45 -1.02
C ARG A 56 -9.31 13.05 -1.56
N GLN A 57 -8.84 12.03 -0.85
CA GLN A 57 -9.03 10.62 -1.21
C GLN A 57 -10.52 10.25 -1.21
N GLU A 58 -11.30 10.71 -0.23
CA GLU A 58 -12.76 10.53 -0.19
C GLU A 58 -13.48 11.19 -1.36
N GLY A 59 -13.02 12.37 -1.75
CA GLY A 59 -13.53 13.11 -2.91
C GLY A 59 -13.07 12.55 -4.26
N GLY A 60 -12.34 11.42 -4.29
CA GLY A 60 -11.81 10.82 -5.52
C GLY A 60 -10.62 11.58 -6.12
N ASN A 61 -10.02 12.53 -5.40
CA ASN A 61 -8.84 13.24 -5.84
C ASN A 61 -7.57 12.59 -5.27
N TYR A 62 -6.94 11.74 -6.06
CA TYR A 62 -5.76 10.96 -5.66
C TYR A 62 -4.43 11.62 -6.05
N ARG A 63 -4.46 12.80 -6.71
CA ARG A 63 -3.28 13.51 -7.20
C ARG A 63 -2.46 14.10 -6.05
N VAL A 64 -1.16 13.89 -6.05
CA VAL A 64 -0.19 14.56 -5.15
C VAL A 64 0.96 15.12 -5.99
N GLU A 65 1.17 16.44 -5.89
CA GLU A 65 2.27 17.12 -6.59
C GLU A 65 3.61 16.90 -5.90
N ASP A 66 4.69 17.00 -6.68
CA ASP A 66 6.03 17.10 -6.13
C ASP A 66 6.23 18.54 -5.62
N GLN A 67 6.21 18.70 -4.30
CA GLN A 67 6.56 19.98 -3.68
C GLN A 67 8.06 20.04 -3.44
N GLU A 68 8.74 20.99 -4.04
CA GLU A 68 10.11 21.32 -3.70
C GLU A 68 10.17 21.76 -2.22
N GLY A 69 10.87 21.00 -1.39
CA GLY A 69 11.20 21.37 -0.02
C GLY A 69 10.41 20.72 1.12
N SER A 70 9.41 19.88 0.90
CA SER A 70 8.65 19.27 2.00
C SER A 70 8.65 17.74 1.98
N SER A 71 9.64 17.14 2.64
CA SER A 71 9.62 15.70 2.98
C SER A 71 8.40 15.34 3.88
N LYS A 72 7.86 16.30 4.62
CA LYS A 72 6.70 16.14 5.51
C LYS A 72 5.41 15.86 4.72
N THR A 73 5.11 16.65 3.68
CA THR A 73 3.90 16.48 2.87
C THR A 73 3.87 15.15 2.14
N ARG A 74 5.00 14.75 1.54
CA ARG A 74 5.14 13.43 0.92
C ARG A 74 4.95 12.31 1.95
N GLY A 75 5.52 12.44 3.13
CA GLY A 75 5.38 11.49 4.23
C GLY A 75 3.93 11.32 4.68
N ALA A 76 3.20 12.43 4.84
CA ALA A 76 1.79 12.42 5.21
C ALA A 76 0.92 11.74 4.14
N ALA A 77 1.14 12.07 2.86
CA ALA A 77 0.41 11.44 1.75
C ALA A 77 0.67 9.93 1.65
N GLN A 78 1.93 9.50 1.76
CA GLN A 78 2.29 8.08 1.75
C GLN A 78 1.68 7.33 2.95
N LYS A 79 1.61 7.97 4.12
CA LYS A 79 0.99 7.38 5.31
C LYS A 79 -0.52 7.20 5.13
N VAL A 80 -1.21 8.20 4.55
CA VAL A 80 -2.65 8.10 4.23
C VAL A 80 -2.91 6.97 3.25
N PHE A 81 -2.17 6.89 2.14
CA PHE A 81 -2.26 5.80 1.19
C PHE A 81 -2.03 4.44 1.87
N ALA A 82 -0.93 4.31 2.63
CA ALA A 82 -0.57 3.06 3.26
C ALA A 82 -1.62 2.57 4.27
N ASN A 83 -2.19 3.49 5.06
CA ASN A 83 -3.25 3.16 6.01
C ASN A 83 -4.52 2.68 5.29
N GLN A 84 -4.91 3.36 4.22
CA GLN A 84 -6.11 3.01 3.45
C GLN A 84 -5.94 1.63 2.80
N VAL A 85 -4.83 1.38 2.10
CA VAL A 85 -4.55 0.08 1.48
C VAL A 85 -4.56 -1.03 2.54
N LYS A 86 -3.83 -0.88 3.65
CA LYS A 86 -3.79 -1.89 4.71
C LYS A 86 -5.19 -2.17 5.30
N LEU A 87 -6.01 -1.13 5.45
CA LEU A 87 -7.38 -1.26 5.94
C LEU A 87 -8.27 -2.07 4.98
N GLU A 88 -8.21 -1.78 3.68
CA GLU A 88 -8.97 -2.48 2.63
C GLU A 88 -8.62 -3.96 2.54
N TYR A 89 -7.35 -4.30 2.79
CA TYR A 89 -6.85 -5.68 2.87
C TYR A 89 -7.01 -6.32 4.27
N GLY A 90 -7.70 -5.65 5.21
CA GLY A 90 -7.94 -6.16 6.56
C GLY A 90 -6.66 -6.39 7.36
N PHE A 91 -5.62 -5.58 7.14
CA PHE A 91 -4.29 -5.73 7.75
C PHE A 91 -3.70 -7.13 7.55
N GLN A 92 -3.78 -7.63 6.33
CA GLN A 92 -3.25 -8.93 5.95
C GLN A 92 -2.53 -8.85 4.61
N CYS A 93 -1.38 -9.52 4.49
CA CYS A 93 -0.72 -9.70 3.19
C CYS A 93 -1.61 -10.47 2.22
N ALA A 94 -1.88 -9.90 1.06
CA ALA A 94 -2.77 -10.48 0.05
C ALA A 94 -2.26 -11.80 -0.56
N VAL A 95 -0.97 -12.10 -0.42
CA VAL A 95 -0.31 -13.29 -0.97
C VAL A 95 -0.05 -14.33 0.12
N THR A 96 0.66 -13.95 1.19
CA THR A 96 1.13 -14.89 2.21
C THR A 96 0.15 -15.10 3.35
N GLY A 97 -0.80 -14.18 3.54
CA GLY A 97 -1.72 -14.21 4.67
C GLY A 97 -1.14 -13.72 6.00
N ILE A 98 0.09 -13.20 6.03
CA ILE A 98 0.72 -12.63 7.24
C ILE A 98 -0.12 -11.45 7.73
N LYS A 99 -0.40 -11.42 9.06
CA LYS A 99 -1.18 -10.38 9.75
C LYS A 99 -0.37 -9.53 10.72
N THR A 100 0.92 -9.82 10.89
CA THR A 100 1.83 -9.04 11.73
C THR A 100 1.99 -7.67 11.10
N LYS A 101 1.47 -6.62 11.78
CA LYS A 101 1.34 -5.26 11.21
C LYS A 101 2.68 -4.66 10.79
N GLU A 102 3.73 -4.93 11.56
CA GLU A 102 5.11 -4.48 11.32
C GLU A 102 5.71 -5.10 10.05
N LEU A 103 5.17 -6.23 9.59
CA LEU A 103 5.56 -6.93 8.37
C LEU A 103 4.58 -6.69 7.22
N LEU A 104 3.82 -5.59 7.24
CA LEU A 104 2.92 -5.22 6.16
C LEU A 104 3.35 -3.93 5.49
N VAL A 105 3.50 -4.00 4.18
CA VAL A 105 3.81 -2.88 3.29
C VAL A 105 2.61 -2.60 2.39
N ALA A 106 2.27 -1.34 2.20
CA ALA A 106 1.35 -0.93 1.14
C ALA A 106 2.17 -0.62 -0.11
N SER A 107 2.23 -1.57 -1.01
CA SER A 107 2.97 -1.49 -2.26
C SER A 107 2.18 -0.73 -3.31
N HIS A 108 2.77 0.28 -3.99
CA HIS A 108 2.19 0.87 -5.18
C HIS A 108 2.37 -0.05 -6.37
N ILE A 109 1.32 -0.21 -7.19
CA ILE A 109 1.38 -0.99 -8.43
C ILE A 109 2.10 -0.18 -9.51
N VAL A 110 1.62 1.03 -9.79
CA VAL A 110 2.35 2.03 -10.57
C VAL A 110 3.15 2.88 -9.57
N PRO A 111 4.49 2.95 -9.71
CA PRO A 111 5.33 3.65 -8.73
C PRO A 111 4.95 5.11 -8.54
N TRP A 112 5.20 5.62 -7.34
CA TRP A 112 4.95 7.02 -6.96
C TRP A 112 5.52 8.04 -7.94
N SER A 113 6.67 7.76 -8.56
CA SER A 113 7.35 8.64 -9.52
C SER A 113 6.64 8.71 -10.86
N GLU A 114 5.92 7.66 -11.25
CA GLU A 114 5.38 7.48 -12.60
C GLU A 114 3.98 8.06 -12.76
N ASP A 115 3.17 8.06 -11.69
CA ASP A 115 1.77 8.50 -11.76
C ASP A 115 1.40 9.41 -10.58
N LYS A 116 1.45 10.73 -10.83
CA LYS A 116 1.10 11.75 -9.82
C LYS A 116 -0.40 11.78 -9.50
N ASP A 117 -1.23 11.41 -10.47
CA ASP A 117 -2.68 11.50 -10.36
C ASP A 117 -3.27 10.41 -9.48
N ASN A 118 -2.58 9.26 -9.37
CA ASN A 118 -3.03 8.10 -8.63
C ASN A 118 -2.18 7.77 -7.38
N ARG A 119 -1.43 8.73 -6.87
CA ARG A 119 -0.58 8.54 -5.67
C ARG A 119 -1.34 8.15 -4.41
N LEU A 120 -2.57 8.64 -4.26
CA LEU A 120 -3.46 8.33 -3.13
C LEU A 120 -4.52 7.30 -3.47
N ASN A 121 -4.57 6.82 -4.72
CA ASN A 121 -5.58 5.87 -5.15
C ASN A 121 -5.34 4.49 -4.50
N PRO A 122 -6.21 3.99 -3.60
CA PRO A 122 -5.99 2.71 -2.95
C PRO A 122 -6.07 1.54 -3.92
N ARG A 123 -6.75 1.68 -5.09
CA ARG A 123 -6.74 0.66 -6.15
C ARG A 123 -5.41 0.57 -6.89
N ASN A 124 -4.53 1.57 -6.73
CA ASN A 124 -3.12 1.52 -7.14
C ASN A 124 -2.25 0.90 -6.04
N GLY A 125 -2.81 0.12 -5.13
CA GLY A 125 -2.11 -0.44 -3.99
C GLY A 125 -2.45 -1.89 -3.68
N ILE A 126 -1.47 -2.61 -3.14
CA ILE A 126 -1.62 -3.98 -2.64
C ILE A 126 -0.93 -4.07 -1.27
N CYS A 127 -1.60 -4.70 -0.28
CA CYS A 127 -0.98 -4.98 1.02
C CYS A 127 -0.13 -6.27 0.93
N LEU A 128 1.17 -6.15 1.07
CA LEU A 128 2.13 -7.24 0.90
C LEU A 128 3.05 -7.40 2.12
N SER A 129 3.65 -8.58 2.27
CA SER A 129 4.79 -8.78 3.18
C SER A 129 6.09 -8.30 2.52
N PRO A 130 7.16 -7.96 3.27
CA PRO A 130 8.35 -7.30 2.73
C PRO A 130 9.03 -8.05 1.59
N LEU A 131 9.11 -9.39 1.67
CA LEU A 131 9.68 -10.21 0.59
C LEU A 131 8.84 -10.10 -0.68
N ILE A 132 7.51 -10.23 -0.55
CA ILE A 132 6.58 -10.18 -1.69
C ILE A 132 6.53 -8.77 -2.28
N ASP A 133 6.51 -7.73 -1.44
CA ASP A 133 6.62 -6.33 -1.85
C ASP A 133 7.89 -6.10 -2.68
N LYS A 134 9.04 -6.55 -2.17
CA LYS A 134 10.30 -6.37 -2.88
C LYS A 134 10.38 -7.15 -4.18
N ALA A 135 9.83 -8.37 -4.19
CA ALA A 135 9.75 -9.18 -5.42
C ALA A 135 8.82 -8.52 -6.46
N PHE A 136 7.72 -7.91 -6.02
CA PHE A 136 6.81 -7.17 -6.87
C PHE A 136 7.46 -5.89 -7.41
N ASP A 137 8.00 -5.03 -6.56
CA ASP A 137 8.71 -3.79 -6.96
C ASP A 137 9.81 -4.02 -8.00
N LYS A 138 10.48 -5.18 -7.91
CA LYS A 138 11.59 -5.53 -8.80
C LYS A 138 11.17 -6.34 -10.03
N GLY A 139 9.87 -6.61 -10.21
CA GLY A 139 9.35 -7.34 -11.36
C GLY A 139 9.67 -8.84 -11.34
N PHE A 140 10.08 -9.39 -10.20
CA PHE A 140 10.20 -10.86 -10.04
C PHE A 140 8.85 -11.55 -10.02
N ILE A 141 7.82 -10.84 -9.57
CA ILE A 141 6.43 -11.28 -9.63
C ILE A 141 5.53 -10.17 -10.17
N SER A 142 4.37 -10.56 -10.66
CA SER A 142 3.25 -9.68 -11.00
C SER A 142 1.93 -10.43 -10.84
N PHE A 143 0.83 -9.84 -11.30
CA PHE A 143 -0.49 -10.46 -11.23
C PHE A 143 -1.19 -10.39 -12.59
N THR A 144 -1.95 -11.43 -12.93
CA THR A 144 -2.85 -11.45 -14.11
C THR A 144 -4.05 -10.53 -13.89
N ASP A 145 -4.87 -10.33 -14.93
CA ASP A 145 -6.15 -9.62 -14.82
C ASP A 145 -7.16 -10.34 -13.90
N ASP A 146 -6.98 -11.67 -13.71
CA ASP A 146 -7.73 -12.49 -12.75
C ASP A 146 -7.11 -12.46 -11.35
N LEU A 147 -6.16 -11.55 -11.10
CA LEU A 147 -5.43 -11.37 -9.85
C LEU A 147 -4.63 -12.60 -9.40
N LYS A 148 -4.19 -13.45 -10.33
CA LYS A 148 -3.33 -14.61 -10.04
C LYS A 148 -1.87 -14.21 -10.10
N LEU A 149 -1.08 -14.65 -9.13
CA LEU A 149 0.35 -14.37 -9.06
C LEU A 149 1.10 -15.05 -10.21
N ILE A 150 1.96 -14.28 -10.88
CA ILE A 150 2.89 -14.73 -11.91
C ILE A 150 4.29 -14.58 -11.35
N VAL A 151 5.13 -15.61 -11.53
CA VAL A 151 6.56 -15.57 -11.23
C VAL A 151 7.34 -15.40 -12.54
N SER A 152 8.22 -14.39 -12.61
CA SER A 152 9.04 -14.13 -13.79
C SER A 152 10.11 -15.21 -13.98
N ASP A 153 10.59 -15.37 -15.21
CA ASP A 153 11.69 -16.30 -15.49
C ASP A 153 12.98 -15.87 -14.79
N SER A 154 13.19 -14.57 -14.59
CA SER A 154 14.32 -14.05 -13.80
C SER A 154 14.31 -14.54 -12.35
N ALA A 155 13.13 -14.62 -11.72
CA ALA A 155 13.04 -15.14 -10.35
C ALA A 155 13.39 -16.62 -10.28
N LYS A 156 13.17 -17.39 -11.36
CA LYS A 156 13.47 -18.83 -11.44
C LYS A 156 14.96 -19.12 -11.56
N THR A 157 15.78 -18.11 -11.90
CA THR A 157 17.25 -18.28 -11.96
C THR A 157 17.89 -18.34 -10.57
N ASP A 158 17.24 -17.80 -9.54
CA ASP A 158 17.62 -17.93 -8.13
C ASP A 158 16.72 -18.97 -7.46
N ALA A 159 17.28 -20.18 -7.23
CA ALA A 159 16.52 -21.30 -6.67
C ALA A 159 15.91 -20.98 -5.30
N ALA A 160 16.62 -20.25 -4.43
CA ALA A 160 16.12 -19.89 -3.09
C ALA A 160 14.96 -18.90 -3.17
N LEU A 161 15.05 -17.91 -4.05
CA LEU A 161 13.97 -16.96 -4.30
C LEU A 161 12.77 -17.69 -4.90
N TYR A 162 12.97 -18.53 -5.91
CA TYR A 162 11.88 -19.27 -6.55
C TYR A 162 11.15 -20.19 -5.57
N GLU A 163 11.86 -20.95 -4.75
CA GLU A 163 11.25 -21.80 -3.72
C GLU A 163 10.40 -20.97 -2.71
N SER A 164 10.78 -19.72 -2.44
CA SER A 164 10.02 -18.82 -1.59
C SER A 164 8.74 -18.28 -2.25
N LEU A 165 8.70 -18.20 -3.58
CA LEU A 165 7.59 -17.63 -4.37
C LEU A 165 6.67 -18.72 -4.95
N ARG A 166 7.22 -19.87 -5.33
CA ARG A 166 6.53 -21.01 -5.97
C ARG A 166 5.22 -21.43 -5.27
N PRO A 167 5.13 -21.45 -3.92
CA PRO A 167 3.88 -21.82 -3.25
C PRO A 167 2.69 -20.91 -3.58
N TYR A 168 2.94 -19.71 -4.08
CA TYR A 168 1.93 -18.69 -4.39
C TYR A 168 1.65 -18.54 -5.89
N GLU A 169 2.49 -19.12 -6.77
CA GLU A 169 2.32 -19.05 -8.21
C GLU A 169 0.95 -19.59 -8.64
N GLY A 170 0.23 -18.83 -9.45
CA GLY A 170 -1.12 -19.14 -9.91
C GLY A 170 -2.22 -18.93 -8.87
N LYS A 171 -1.90 -18.65 -7.61
CA LYS A 171 -2.90 -18.34 -6.59
C LYS A 171 -3.42 -16.92 -6.75
N ARG A 172 -4.72 -16.76 -6.48
CA ARG A 172 -5.38 -15.46 -6.54
C ARG A 172 -5.07 -14.64 -5.29
N LEU A 173 -4.92 -13.33 -5.47
CA LEU A 173 -4.85 -12.37 -4.36
C LEU A 173 -6.03 -12.52 -3.40
N ASN A 174 -5.74 -12.55 -2.11
CA ASN A 174 -6.75 -12.51 -1.06
C ASN A 174 -7.19 -11.08 -0.82
N VAL A 175 -8.22 -10.65 -1.56
CA VAL A 175 -8.80 -9.31 -1.49
C VAL A 175 -10.30 -9.40 -1.71
N ARG A 176 -11.08 -8.53 -1.05
CA ARG A 176 -12.52 -8.40 -1.30
C ARG A 176 -12.76 -7.74 -2.65
N LYS A 177 -13.83 -8.16 -3.33
CA LYS A 177 -14.17 -7.71 -4.71
C LYS A 177 -14.24 -6.18 -4.84
N GLU A 178 -14.78 -5.51 -3.85
CA GLU A 178 -14.91 -4.06 -3.82
C GLU A 178 -13.58 -3.31 -3.72
N PHE A 179 -12.50 -4.00 -3.33
CA PHE A 179 -11.16 -3.45 -3.15
C PHE A 179 -10.11 -4.03 -4.10
N GLU A 180 -10.56 -4.77 -5.11
CA GLU A 180 -9.64 -5.30 -6.11
C GLU A 180 -8.83 -4.19 -6.77
N PRO A 181 -7.51 -4.39 -6.98
CA PRO A 181 -6.69 -3.47 -7.75
C PRO A 181 -7.26 -3.20 -9.14
N ASP A 182 -7.00 -2.01 -9.66
CA ASP A 182 -7.40 -1.68 -11.03
C ASP A 182 -6.55 -2.49 -12.02
N ARG A 183 -7.21 -3.04 -13.05
CA ARG A 183 -6.59 -3.86 -14.08
C ARG A 183 -5.59 -3.09 -14.92
N ASP A 184 -5.84 -1.80 -15.15
CA ASP A 184 -4.94 -0.96 -15.94
C ASP A 184 -3.60 -0.76 -15.21
N PHE A 185 -3.62 -0.61 -13.89
CA PHE A 185 -2.39 -0.56 -13.09
C PHE A 185 -1.62 -1.88 -13.13
N LEU A 186 -2.32 -3.02 -13.03
CA LEU A 186 -1.68 -4.34 -13.14
C LEU A 186 -1.09 -4.57 -14.53
N THR A 187 -1.78 -4.12 -15.57
CA THR A 187 -1.28 -4.17 -16.94
C THR A 187 -0.03 -3.31 -17.11
N TRP A 188 -0.05 -2.09 -16.55
CA TRP A 188 1.13 -1.23 -16.54
C TRP A 188 2.31 -1.93 -15.86
N HIS A 189 2.10 -2.53 -14.69
CA HIS A 189 3.15 -3.23 -13.94
C HIS A 189 3.74 -4.39 -14.75
N ARG A 190 2.91 -5.22 -15.38
CA ARG A 190 3.37 -6.33 -16.22
C ARG A 190 4.20 -5.84 -17.40
N THR A 191 3.79 -4.77 -18.05
CA THR A 191 4.46 -4.28 -19.26
C THR A 191 5.74 -3.50 -18.95
N HIS A 192 5.81 -2.80 -17.82
CA HIS A 192 6.93 -1.91 -17.53
C HIS A 192 7.97 -2.52 -16.58
N LEU A 193 7.55 -3.37 -15.65
CA LEU A 193 8.45 -3.97 -14.68
C LEU A 193 8.76 -5.43 -15.01
N LEU A 194 7.76 -6.28 -15.17
CA LEU A 194 7.96 -7.71 -15.40
C LEU A 194 8.74 -7.97 -16.72
N LEU A 195 8.35 -7.34 -17.84
CA LEU A 195 9.01 -7.52 -19.13
C LEU A 195 10.40 -6.89 -19.19
N LYS A 196 10.60 -5.73 -18.58
CA LYS A 196 11.93 -5.11 -18.50
C LYS A 196 12.94 -5.97 -17.75
N TYR A 197 12.49 -6.70 -16.74
CA TYR A 197 13.36 -7.57 -15.97
C TYR A 197 13.83 -8.78 -16.80
N ASN A 198 12.93 -9.35 -17.60
CA ASN A 198 13.28 -10.46 -18.52
C ASN A 198 14.29 -10.00 -19.60
N ASP A 199 14.09 -8.82 -20.18
CA ASP A 199 15.02 -8.25 -21.16
C ASP A 199 16.41 -7.97 -20.58
N GLY A 200 16.47 -7.52 -19.32
CA GLY A 200 17.73 -7.25 -18.62
C GLY A 200 18.57 -8.52 -18.40
N VAL A 201 17.95 -9.62 -18.00
CA VAL A 201 18.62 -10.91 -17.79
C VAL A 201 19.10 -11.51 -19.11
N ASN A 202 18.28 -11.49 -20.14
CA ASN A 202 18.66 -11.94 -21.48
C ASN A 202 19.86 -11.15 -22.02
N LYS A 203 19.95 -9.84 -21.75
CA LYS A 203 21.08 -9.00 -22.16
C LYS A 203 22.37 -9.29 -21.39
N ILE A 204 22.28 -9.73 -20.15
CA ILE A 204 23.44 -10.14 -19.33
C ILE A 204 23.91 -11.53 -19.77
N LEU A 205 23.00 -12.48 -19.95
CA LEU A 205 23.32 -13.83 -20.39
C LEU A 205 23.91 -13.88 -21.83
N SER A 206 23.41 -12.98 -22.70
CA SER A 206 23.95 -12.87 -24.06
C SER A 206 25.33 -12.22 -24.12
N LYS A 207 25.77 -11.49 -23.07
CA LYS A 207 27.12 -10.91 -22.97
C LYS A 207 28.12 -11.79 -22.21
N GLY A 208 27.66 -12.88 -21.60
CA GLY A 208 28.43 -13.76 -20.73
C GLY A 208 28.91 -15.06 -21.42
N SER A 209 28.94 -15.14 -22.77
CA SER A 209 29.72 -16.13 -23.45
C SER A 209 31.20 -15.70 -23.38
N PHE A 210 31.86 -16.13 -22.32
CA PHE A 210 33.29 -16.07 -22.21
C PHE A 210 33.85 -17.17 -23.15
N ASP A 211 34.61 -16.72 -24.15
CA ASP A 211 35.55 -17.56 -24.91
C ASP A 211 36.66 -18.08 -24.00
#